data_3723d7d3aa3915ade0c636429e9ab9c3
#
_entry.id   3723d7d3aa3915ade0c636429e9ab9c3
#
_cell.length_a   1.000
_cell.length_b   1.000
_cell.length_c   1.000
_cell.angle_alpha   90.00
_cell.angle_beta   90.00
_cell.angle_gamma   90.00
#
_symmetry.space_group_name_H-M   'P 1'
#
loop_
_entity.id
_entity.type
_entity.pdbx_description
1 polymer ?
#
loop_
_entity_poly.entity_id
_entity_poly.type
_entity_poly.pdbx_seq_one_letter_code
_entity_poly.pdbx_strand_id
1 'polypeptide(L)'
;MLYSMSSGDPATRRRILDAAKALLEANPGAPISMAAVATRAGVSRQALYLHFADRTSLFLELSRVLDASLRTPARQRRVDDAPTARGALREAIALQAWLKPRLNGVATALDVLRRSDPAADAAWKEREHARLDRCEQVVRRLQAEGDLAPGWDVPSAARCLWAVTSQRVWNDLAIDQGWSTMQYRTRLTALLEAALLPEAPMNAGPDRPIDPPA
;
A
#
# COMPACT_ATOMS: atom_id res chain seq x y z
N MET A 1 43.27 9.57 23.29
CA MET A 1 42.09 8.75 23.53
C MET A 1 41.11 9.02 22.41
N LEU A 2 41.04 8.11 21.44
CA LEU A 2 40.10 8.19 20.33
C LEU A 2 38.72 7.80 20.87
N TYR A 3 37.80 8.76 20.96
CA TYR A 3 36.37 8.47 21.16
C TYR A 3 35.92 7.73 19.91
N SER A 4 35.75 6.42 20.03
CA SER A 4 35.00 5.61 19.09
C SER A 4 33.60 6.23 18.97
N MET A 5 33.26 6.78 17.82
CA MET A 5 31.87 7.12 17.49
C MET A 5 31.09 5.80 17.42
N SER A 6 30.59 5.37 18.58
CA SER A 6 29.66 4.26 18.70
C SER A 6 28.44 4.57 17.85
N SER A 7 28.34 3.95 16.69
CA SER A 7 27.06 3.80 16.00
C SER A 7 26.10 3.23 17.04
N GLY A 8 25.04 4.01 17.41
CA GLY A 8 24.18 3.73 18.54
C GLY A 8 23.72 2.28 18.60
N ASP A 9 23.65 1.73 19.78
CA ASP A 9 23.32 0.33 20.07
C ASP A 9 22.12 -0.17 19.24
N PRO A 10 22.26 -1.22 18.41
CA PRO A 10 21.19 -1.76 17.57
C PRO A 10 19.95 -2.19 18.37
N ALA A 11 20.11 -2.66 19.60
CA ALA A 11 19.00 -3.04 20.47
C ALA A 11 18.19 -1.83 20.89
N THR A 12 18.85 -0.72 21.23
CA THR A 12 18.20 0.56 21.55
C THR A 12 17.48 1.14 20.33
N ARG A 13 18.11 1.10 19.13
CA ARG A 13 17.47 1.52 17.89
C ARG A 13 16.17 0.73 17.64
N ARG A 14 16.20 -0.59 17.83
CA ARG A 14 15.03 -1.44 17.69
C ARG A 14 13.93 -1.09 18.68
N ARG A 15 14.25 -0.92 19.97
CA ARG A 15 13.26 -0.49 20.98
C ARG A 15 12.57 0.82 20.62
N ILE A 16 13.31 1.79 20.04
CA ILE A 16 12.74 3.06 19.58
C ILE A 16 11.76 2.83 18.44
N LEU A 17 12.11 2.01 17.44
CA LEU A 17 11.21 1.68 16.31
C LEU A 17 9.95 0.94 16.78
N ASP A 18 10.09 -0.04 17.66
CA ASP A 18 8.96 -0.79 18.22
C ASP A 18 8.04 0.13 19.04
N ALA A 19 8.60 1.08 19.81
CA ALA A 19 7.83 2.07 20.55
C ALA A 19 7.06 3.02 19.61
N ALA A 20 7.70 3.50 18.53
CA ALA A 20 7.06 4.35 17.53
C ALA A 20 5.92 3.60 16.84
N LYS A 21 6.15 2.35 16.41
CA LYS A 21 5.13 1.48 15.83
C LYS A 21 3.91 1.34 16.73
N ALA A 22 4.15 0.96 18.00
CA ALA A 22 3.08 0.75 18.96
C ALA A 22 2.26 2.02 19.26
N LEU A 23 2.90 3.21 19.24
CA LEU A 23 2.18 4.49 19.40
C LEU A 23 1.31 4.80 18.17
N LEU A 24 1.80 4.55 16.97
CA LEU A 24 1.05 4.76 15.73
C LEU A 24 -0.12 3.79 15.58
N GLU A 25 0.03 2.55 16.04
CA GLU A 25 -1.03 1.55 16.04
C GLU A 25 -2.11 1.84 17.08
N ALA A 26 -1.72 2.37 18.26
CA ALA A 26 -2.68 2.72 19.32
C ALA A 26 -3.52 3.95 18.98
N ASN A 27 -3.01 4.87 18.14
CA ASN A 27 -3.67 6.12 17.78
C ASN A 27 -3.46 6.43 16.30
N PRO A 28 -4.11 5.71 15.37
CA PRO A 28 -3.98 5.94 13.95
C PRO A 28 -4.39 7.37 13.58
N GLY A 29 -3.48 8.10 12.89
CA GLY A 29 -3.73 9.49 12.47
C GLY A 29 -3.39 10.55 13.51
N ALA A 30 -3.19 10.21 14.79
CA ALA A 30 -2.75 11.18 15.78
C ALA A 30 -1.25 11.49 15.63
N PRO A 31 -0.84 12.76 15.81
CA PRO A 31 0.57 13.13 15.77
C PRO A 31 1.28 12.54 16.99
N ILE A 32 2.34 11.77 16.77
CA ILE A 32 3.22 11.32 17.84
C ILE A 32 4.46 12.22 17.93
N SER A 33 4.88 12.54 19.17
CA SER A 33 6.08 13.35 19.41
C SER A 33 7.30 12.46 19.67
N MET A 34 8.49 12.98 19.36
CA MET A 34 9.76 12.33 19.72
C MET A 34 9.87 12.07 21.23
N ALA A 35 9.28 12.96 22.05
CA ALA A 35 9.23 12.77 23.50
C ALA A 35 8.39 11.56 23.92
N ALA A 36 7.21 11.39 23.32
CA ALA A 36 6.35 10.22 23.58
C ALA A 36 7.04 8.92 23.19
N VAL A 37 7.76 8.91 22.04
CA VAL A 37 8.54 7.75 21.59
C VAL A 37 9.66 7.45 22.57
N ALA A 38 10.44 8.46 23.02
CA ALA A 38 11.52 8.27 23.99
C ALA A 38 10.99 7.68 25.32
N THR A 39 9.92 8.24 25.85
CA THR A 39 9.27 7.74 27.07
C THR A 39 8.84 6.28 26.93
N ARG A 40 8.15 5.95 25.83
CA ARG A 40 7.68 4.58 25.60
C ARG A 40 8.81 3.59 25.35
N ALA A 41 9.90 4.03 24.71
CA ALA A 41 11.09 3.20 24.46
C ALA A 41 11.96 3.02 25.72
N GLY A 42 11.69 3.75 26.81
CA GLY A 42 12.52 3.75 28.03
C GLY A 42 13.93 4.30 27.77
N VAL A 43 14.03 5.36 26.95
CA VAL A 43 15.31 6.04 26.65
C VAL A 43 15.23 7.54 26.93
N SER A 44 16.38 8.17 27.15
CA SER A 44 16.41 9.64 27.23
C SER A 44 16.16 10.27 25.85
N ARG A 45 15.67 11.52 25.83
CA ARG A 45 15.53 12.29 24.58
C ARG A 45 16.86 12.38 23.82
N GLN A 46 17.96 12.62 24.53
CA GLN A 46 19.30 12.70 23.95
C GLN A 46 19.68 11.37 23.28
N ALA A 47 19.44 10.22 23.93
CA ALA A 47 19.70 8.91 23.36
C ALA A 47 18.84 8.67 22.09
N LEU A 48 17.59 9.10 22.10
CA LEU A 48 16.74 8.97 20.90
C LEU A 48 17.30 9.79 19.74
N TYR A 49 17.70 11.05 19.96
CA TYR A 49 18.27 11.91 18.92
C TYR A 49 19.65 11.45 18.39
N LEU A 50 20.38 10.64 19.15
CA LEU A 50 21.58 9.97 18.64
C LEU A 50 21.27 8.89 17.58
N HIS A 51 20.06 8.32 17.63
CA HIS A 51 19.62 7.30 16.66
C HIS A 51 18.83 7.87 15.48
N PHE A 52 18.00 8.91 15.73
CA PHE A 52 17.10 9.52 14.76
C PHE A 52 17.10 11.03 14.92
N ALA A 53 17.60 11.75 13.91
CA ALA A 53 17.73 13.21 13.96
C ALA A 53 16.37 13.92 14.13
N ASP A 54 15.30 13.34 13.59
CA ASP A 54 13.97 13.90 13.57
C ASP A 54 12.89 12.81 13.39
N ARG A 55 11.61 13.24 13.36
CA ARG A 55 10.47 12.34 13.13
C ARG A 55 10.50 11.71 11.74
N THR A 56 10.95 12.45 10.74
CA THR A 56 11.00 11.99 9.36
C THR A 56 11.94 10.80 9.24
N SER A 57 13.17 10.94 9.72
CA SER A 57 14.15 9.85 9.72
C SER A 57 13.67 8.62 10.50
N LEU A 58 12.96 8.82 11.62
CA LEU A 58 12.36 7.74 12.39
C LEU A 58 11.28 6.99 11.60
N PHE A 59 10.34 7.73 10.98
CA PHE A 59 9.21 7.10 10.27
C PHE A 59 9.62 6.49 8.93
N LEU A 60 10.59 7.06 8.24
CA LEU A 60 11.15 6.46 7.03
C LEU A 60 11.83 5.13 7.35
N GLU A 61 12.63 5.10 8.41
CA GLU A 61 13.26 3.86 8.86
C GLU A 61 12.24 2.83 9.34
N LEU A 62 11.22 3.25 10.09
CA LEU A 62 10.14 2.37 10.51
C LEU A 62 9.39 1.77 9.30
N SER A 63 9.09 2.59 8.29
CA SER A 63 8.46 2.12 7.06
C SER A 63 9.31 1.04 6.37
N ARG A 64 10.64 1.27 6.26
CA ARG A 64 11.58 0.32 5.66
C ARG A 64 11.67 -0.99 6.43
N VAL A 65 11.73 -0.92 7.77
CA VAL A 65 11.78 -2.10 8.64
C VAL A 65 10.48 -2.90 8.55
N LEU A 66 9.33 -2.22 8.49
CA LEU A 66 8.03 -2.89 8.30
C LEU A 66 7.95 -3.58 6.94
N ASP A 67 8.32 -2.92 5.85
CA ASP A 67 8.33 -3.53 4.51
C ASP A 67 9.21 -4.80 4.48
N ALA A 68 10.37 -4.76 5.10
CA ALA A 68 11.26 -5.92 5.21
C ALA A 68 10.64 -7.04 6.06
N SER A 69 10.07 -6.71 7.22
CA SER A 69 9.45 -7.68 8.13
C SER A 69 8.22 -8.36 7.52
N LEU A 70 7.46 -7.63 6.71
CA LEU A 70 6.28 -8.12 5.99
C LEU A 70 6.64 -8.92 4.74
N ARG A 71 7.92 -9.02 4.39
CA ARG A 71 8.40 -9.68 3.17
C ARG A 71 7.67 -9.17 1.91
N THR A 72 7.43 -7.88 1.84
CA THR A 72 6.71 -7.23 0.74
C THR A 72 7.23 -7.62 -0.64
N PRO A 73 8.57 -7.68 -0.91
CA PRO A 73 9.08 -8.16 -2.20
C PRO A 73 8.70 -9.60 -2.53
N ALA A 74 8.69 -10.49 -1.55
CA ALA A 74 8.30 -11.89 -1.77
C ALA A 74 6.80 -12.04 -2.07
N ARG A 75 5.97 -11.14 -1.53
CA ARG A 75 4.53 -11.10 -1.85
C ARG A 75 4.27 -10.45 -3.19
N GLN A 76 5.07 -9.46 -3.57
CA GLN A 76 4.99 -8.86 -4.90
C GLN A 76 5.24 -9.93 -6.00
N ARG A 77 6.16 -10.87 -5.79
CA ARG A 77 6.37 -11.97 -6.74
C ARG A 77 5.11 -12.78 -7.06
N ARG A 78 4.15 -12.88 -6.13
CA ARG A 78 2.87 -13.55 -6.43
C ARG A 78 2.04 -12.81 -7.50
N VAL A 79 2.19 -11.50 -7.57
CA VAL A 79 1.59 -10.68 -8.63
C VAL A 79 2.34 -10.92 -9.95
N ASP A 80 3.67 -10.88 -9.87
CA ASP A 80 4.55 -10.97 -11.04
C ASP A 80 4.47 -12.36 -11.68
N ASP A 81 4.42 -13.43 -10.88
CA ASP A 81 4.39 -14.84 -11.27
C ASP A 81 2.95 -15.38 -11.50
N ALA A 82 1.92 -14.53 -11.38
CA ALA A 82 0.54 -14.97 -11.59
C ALA A 82 0.37 -15.56 -13.01
N PRO A 83 -0.31 -16.70 -13.19
CA PRO A 83 -0.40 -17.39 -14.49
C PRO A 83 -1.08 -16.56 -15.59
N THR A 84 -2.02 -15.68 -15.20
CA THR A 84 -2.78 -14.83 -16.13
C THR A 84 -2.77 -13.38 -15.68
N ALA A 85 -2.99 -12.43 -16.60
CA ALA A 85 -3.11 -11.02 -16.29
C ALA A 85 -4.28 -10.72 -15.33
N ARG A 86 -5.42 -11.40 -15.48
CA ARG A 86 -6.54 -11.33 -14.54
C ARG A 86 -6.14 -11.81 -13.14
N GLY A 87 -5.35 -12.88 -13.08
CA GLY A 87 -4.76 -13.37 -11.82
C GLY A 87 -3.83 -12.33 -11.19
N ALA A 88 -2.97 -11.70 -11.98
CA ALA A 88 -2.08 -10.63 -11.52
C ALA A 88 -2.87 -9.43 -10.95
N LEU A 89 -3.95 -9.01 -11.60
CA LEU A 89 -4.84 -7.96 -11.09
C LEU A 89 -5.42 -8.34 -9.70
N ARG A 90 -5.95 -9.55 -9.55
CA ARG A 90 -6.49 -10.05 -8.28
C ARG A 90 -5.45 -10.12 -7.18
N GLU A 91 -4.25 -10.62 -7.49
CA GLU A 91 -3.15 -10.68 -6.52
C GLU A 91 -2.63 -9.27 -6.15
N ALA A 92 -2.61 -8.32 -7.09
CA ALA A 92 -2.25 -6.93 -6.80
C ALA A 92 -3.25 -6.28 -5.81
N ILE A 93 -4.55 -6.45 -6.02
CA ILE A 93 -5.59 -5.96 -5.10
C ILE A 93 -5.48 -6.67 -3.74
N ALA A 94 -5.30 -7.99 -3.74
CA ALA A 94 -5.13 -8.77 -2.52
C ALA A 94 -3.89 -8.34 -1.72
N LEU A 95 -2.79 -8.03 -2.40
CA LEU A 95 -1.57 -7.49 -1.78
C LEU A 95 -1.85 -6.14 -1.10
N GLN A 96 -2.55 -5.22 -1.77
CA GLN A 96 -2.90 -3.94 -1.17
C GLN A 96 -3.82 -4.12 0.04
N ALA A 97 -4.86 -4.93 -0.07
CA ALA A 97 -5.76 -5.24 1.04
C ALA A 97 -5.01 -5.84 2.26
N TRP A 98 -3.98 -6.64 2.01
CA TRP A 98 -3.16 -7.22 3.06
C TRP A 98 -2.15 -6.22 3.67
N LEU A 99 -1.55 -5.34 2.86
CA LEU A 99 -0.57 -4.34 3.33
C LEU A 99 -1.21 -3.20 4.11
N LYS A 100 -2.36 -2.68 3.64
CA LYS A 100 -2.98 -1.47 4.18
C LYS A 100 -3.16 -1.49 5.71
N PRO A 101 -3.80 -2.48 6.34
CA PRO A 101 -3.96 -2.48 7.79
C PRO A 101 -2.63 -2.56 8.54
N ARG A 102 -1.60 -3.16 7.95
CA ARG A 102 -0.28 -3.38 8.57
C ARG A 102 0.64 -2.16 8.51
N LEU A 103 0.42 -1.31 7.52
CA LEU A 103 1.20 -0.09 7.30
C LEU A 103 0.42 1.17 7.66
N ASN A 104 -0.88 1.06 8.02
CA ASN A 104 -1.78 2.20 8.19
C ASN A 104 -1.20 3.29 9.09
N GLY A 105 -0.72 2.95 10.26
CA GLY A 105 -0.19 3.93 11.22
C GLY A 105 0.97 4.75 10.65
N VAL A 106 1.99 4.07 10.10
CA VAL A 106 3.18 4.75 9.55
C VAL A 106 2.85 5.49 8.24
N ALA A 107 1.99 4.92 7.39
CA ALA A 107 1.59 5.56 6.14
C ALA A 107 0.80 6.84 6.40
N THR A 108 -0.15 6.82 7.34
CA THR A 108 -0.92 8.01 7.73
C THR A 108 -0.01 9.08 8.37
N ALA A 109 0.94 8.67 9.23
CA ALA A 109 1.89 9.60 9.83
C ALA A 109 2.81 10.27 8.79
N LEU A 110 3.28 9.52 7.80
CA LEU A 110 4.07 10.07 6.69
C LEU A 110 3.23 10.96 5.77
N ASP A 111 1.97 10.63 5.49
CA ASP A 111 1.07 11.50 4.69
C ASP A 111 0.80 12.84 5.37
N VAL A 112 0.67 12.87 6.69
CA VAL A 112 0.57 14.13 7.44
C VAL A 112 1.89 14.89 7.40
N LEU A 113 3.01 14.21 7.65
CA LEU A 113 4.33 14.85 7.77
C LEU A 113 4.82 15.46 6.45
N ARG A 114 4.56 14.83 5.30
CA ARG A 114 4.97 15.31 3.97
C ARG A 114 4.44 16.69 3.60
N ARG A 115 3.36 17.15 4.27
CA ARG A 115 2.78 18.48 4.02
C ARG A 115 3.65 19.63 4.52
N SER A 116 4.57 19.35 5.43
CA SER A 116 5.45 20.33 6.06
C SER A 116 6.93 19.96 6.02
N ASP A 117 7.27 18.77 5.55
CA ASP A 117 8.65 18.25 5.52
C ASP A 117 9.00 17.76 4.10
N PRO A 118 9.91 18.46 3.38
CA PRO A 118 10.30 18.09 2.02
C PRO A 118 10.92 16.69 1.91
N ALA A 119 11.63 16.20 2.92
CA ALA A 119 12.23 14.86 2.89
C ALA A 119 11.15 13.77 2.99
N ALA A 120 10.15 13.98 3.83
CA ALA A 120 8.99 13.10 3.91
C ALA A 120 8.18 13.12 2.60
N ASP A 121 8.01 14.29 1.96
CA ASP A 121 7.30 14.41 0.69
C ASP A 121 8.05 13.71 -0.45
N ALA A 122 9.37 13.86 -0.52
CA ALA A 122 10.20 13.17 -1.52
C ALA A 122 10.08 11.64 -1.39
N ALA A 123 10.22 11.12 -0.18
CA ALA A 123 10.10 9.69 0.08
C ALA A 123 8.68 9.14 -0.18
N TRP A 124 7.65 9.94 0.14
CA TRP A 124 6.27 9.60 -0.19
C TRP A 124 6.06 9.50 -1.71
N LYS A 125 6.53 10.49 -2.46
CA LYS A 125 6.42 10.52 -3.93
C LYS A 125 7.15 9.35 -4.57
N GLU A 126 8.37 9.03 -4.12
CA GLU A 126 9.13 7.87 -4.60
C GLU A 126 8.34 6.57 -4.41
N ARG A 127 7.77 6.37 -3.21
CA ARG A 127 6.95 5.20 -2.90
C ARG A 127 5.69 5.11 -3.77
N GLU A 128 5.02 6.23 -3.99
CA GLU A 128 3.80 6.28 -4.82
C GLU A 128 4.12 6.08 -6.31
N HIS A 129 5.24 6.60 -6.81
CA HIS A 129 5.72 6.31 -8.17
C HIS A 129 6.01 4.81 -8.33
N ALA A 130 6.78 4.21 -7.44
CA ALA A 130 7.05 2.77 -7.50
C ALA A 130 5.77 1.91 -7.41
N ARG A 131 4.72 2.39 -6.74
CA ARG A 131 3.41 1.73 -6.71
C ARG A 131 2.66 1.89 -8.03
N LEU A 132 2.71 3.07 -8.65
CA LEU A 132 2.11 3.31 -9.96
C LEU A 132 2.79 2.46 -11.05
N ASP A 133 4.12 2.37 -11.04
CA ASP A 133 4.86 1.52 -11.99
C ASP A 133 4.41 0.05 -11.91
N ARG A 134 4.18 -0.47 -10.70
CA ARG A 134 3.64 -1.82 -10.52
C ARG A 134 2.20 -1.95 -11.04
N CYS A 135 1.37 -0.93 -10.88
CA CYS A 135 0.03 -0.92 -11.48
C CYS A 135 0.13 -0.94 -13.01
N GLU A 136 1.04 -0.16 -13.59
CA GLU A 136 1.27 -0.17 -15.05
C GLU A 136 1.72 -1.55 -15.55
N GLN A 137 2.59 -2.24 -14.84
CA GLN A 137 3.03 -3.60 -15.20
C GLN A 137 1.84 -4.57 -15.26
N VAL A 138 0.94 -4.53 -14.27
CA VAL A 138 -0.28 -5.36 -14.26
C VAL A 138 -1.19 -5.03 -15.45
N VAL A 139 -1.42 -3.74 -15.72
CA VAL A 139 -2.30 -3.30 -16.82
C VAL A 139 -1.68 -3.60 -18.20
N ARG A 140 -0.36 -3.47 -18.37
CA ARG A 140 0.34 -3.88 -19.59
C ARG A 140 0.15 -5.38 -19.88
N ARG A 141 0.12 -6.21 -18.85
CA ARG A 141 -0.19 -7.64 -19.02
C ARG A 141 -1.65 -7.84 -19.46
N LEU A 142 -2.61 -7.11 -18.85
CA LEU A 142 -4.01 -7.16 -19.33
C LEU A 142 -4.13 -6.79 -20.80
N GLN A 143 -3.44 -5.74 -21.23
CA GLN A 143 -3.42 -5.33 -22.65
C GLN A 143 -2.79 -6.41 -23.54
N ALA A 144 -1.65 -6.96 -23.14
CA ALA A 144 -0.94 -7.98 -23.93
C ALA A 144 -1.71 -9.30 -24.07
N GLU A 145 -2.49 -9.69 -23.06
CA GLU A 145 -3.36 -10.87 -23.09
C GLU A 145 -4.75 -10.60 -23.71
N GLY A 146 -5.03 -9.35 -24.14
CA GLY A 146 -6.33 -8.97 -24.71
C GLY A 146 -7.44 -8.83 -23.65
N ASP A 147 -7.08 -8.75 -22.38
CA ASP A 147 -7.97 -8.67 -21.23
C ASP A 147 -8.20 -7.24 -20.72
N LEU A 148 -7.70 -6.22 -21.39
CA LEU A 148 -8.01 -4.82 -21.06
C LEU A 148 -9.28 -4.39 -21.82
N ALA A 149 -10.27 -3.86 -21.08
CA ALA A 149 -11.55 -3.45 -21.68
C ALA A 149 -11.36 -2.33 -22.72
N PRO A 150 -12.15 -2.33 -23.80
CA PRO A 150 -12.15 -1.26 -24.79
C PRO A 150 -12.39 0.10 -24.15
N GLY A 151 -11.66 1.13 -24.62
CA GLY A 151 -11.77 2.51 -24.07
C GLY A 151 -10.76 2.82 -22.96
N TRP A 152 -10.02 1.85 -22.45
CA TRP A 152 -8.88 2.08 -21.57
C TRP A 152 -7.55 2.04 -22.31
N ASP A 153 -6.69 3.03 -22.04
CA ASP A 153 -5.26 2.94 -22.30
C ASP A 153 -4.50 2.51 -21.02
N VAL A 154 -3.26 2.04 -21.17
CA VAL A 154 -2.45 1.57 -20.03
C VAL A 154 -2.26 2.66 -18.99
N PRO A 155 -1.90 3.93 -19.33
CA PRO A 155 -1.70 4.96 -18.33
C PRO A 155 -2.96 5.29 -17.51
N SER A 156 -4.13 5.38 -18.14
CA SER A 156 -5.37 5.72 -17.43
C SER A 156 -5.88 4.57 -16.58
N ALA A 157 -5.84 3.33 -17.08
CA ALA A 157 -6.21 2.15 -16.32
C ALA A 157 -5.28 1.91 -15.12
N ALA A 158 -3.96 2.12 -15.28
CA ALA A 158 -3.00 2.01 -14.20
C ALA A 158 -3.24 3.05 -13.10
N ARG A 159 -3.54 4.30 -13.49
CA ARG A 159 -3.90 5.37 -12.53
C ARG A 159 -5.22 5.07 -11.82
N CYS A 160 -6.19 4.48 -12.50
CA CYS A 160 -7.44 4.02 -11.88
C CYS A 160 -7.16 2.95 -10.82
N LEU A 161 -6.42 1.89 -11.16
CA LEU A 161 -6.01 0.84 -10.22
C LEU A 161 -5.23 1.42 -9.04
N TRP A 162 -4.27 2.32 -9.32
CA TRP A 162 -3.48 3.01 -8.30
C TRP A 162 -4.35 3.85 -7.36
N ALA A 163 -5.28 4.65 -7.88
CA ALA A 163 -6.14 5.53 -7.10
C ALA A 163 -7.11 4.74 -6.21
N VAL A 164 -7.81 3.74 -6.79
CA VAL A 164 -8.81 2.93 -6.09
C VAL A 164 -8.17 2.06 -4.99
N THR A 165 -6.91 1.67 -5.13
CA THR A 165 -6.17 0.93 -4.10
C THR A 165 -5.31 1.83 -3.20
N SER A 166 -5.53 3.14 -3.16
CA SER A 166 -4.74 4.11 -2.38
C SER A 166 -4.94 3.95 -0.87
N GLN A 167 -4.02 4.56 -0.09
CA GLN A 167 -4.17 4.64 1.37
C GLN A 167 -5.41 5.46 1.76
N ARG A 168 -5.76 6.47 0.97
CA ARG A 168 -6.95 7.28 1.21
C ARG A 168 -8.22 6.44 1.11
N VAL A 169 -8.41 5.70 0.03
CA VAL A 169 -9.58 4.82 -0.15
C VAL A 169 -9.65 3.74 0.95
N TRP A 170 -8.49 3.23 1.40
CA TRP A 170 -8.47 2.36 2.57
C TRP A 170 -9.00 3.06 3.82
N ASN A 171 -8.54 4.27 4.11
CA ASN A 171 -8.97 5.02 5.30
C ASN A 171 -10.48 5.31 5.22
N ASP A 172 -10.95 5.84 4.07
CA ASP A 172 -12.35 6.17 3.87
C ASP A 172 -13.27 4.92 4.07
N LEU A 173 -12.88 3.75 3.53
CA LEU A 173 -13.72 2.56 3.58
C LEU A 173 -13.52 1.71 4.84
N ALA A 174 -12.28 1.46 5.24
CA ALA A 174 -12.01 0.52 6.32
C ALA A 174 -11.93 1.21 7.69
N ILE A 175 -11.38 2.43 7.77
CA ILE A 175 -11.26 3.14 9.05
C ILE A 175 -12.56 3.90 9.35
N ASP A 176 -13.05 4.73 8.41
CA ASP A 176 -14.18 5.61 8.66
C ASP A 176 -15.53 4.89 8.52
N GLN A 177 -15.66 3.97 7.56
CA GLN A 177 -16.90 3.21 7.30
C GLN A 177 -16.88 1.78 7.87
N GLY A 178 -15.81 1.35 8.52
CA GLY A 178 -15.73 0.08 9.23
C GLY A 178 -15.70 -1.18 8.35
N TRP A 179 -15.28 -1.06 7.09
CA TRP A 179 -15.16 -2.24 6.23
C TRP A 179 -14.08 -3.18 6.75
N SER A 180 -14.39 -4.46 6.81
CA SER A 180 -13.37 -5.48 7.03
C SER A 180 -12.40 -5.57 5.84
N THR A 181 -11.19 -6.06 6.09
CA THR A 181 -10.20 -6.34 5.03
C THR A 181 -10.77 -7.23 3.92
N MET A 182 -11.63 -8.19 4.29
CA MET A 182 -12.28 -9.07 3.32
C MET A 182 -13.29 -8.32 2.45
N GLN A 183 -14.14 -7.47 3.04
CA GLN A 183 -15.07 -6.63 2.28
C GLN A 183 -14.32 -5.69 1.33
N TYR A 184 -13.28 -5.01 1.83
CA TYR A 184 -12.43 -4.16 1.00
C TYR A 184 -11.87 -4.93 -0.20
N ARG A 185 -11.21 -6.07 0.03
CA ARG A 185 -10.66 -6.90 -1.03
C ARG A 185 -11.72 -7.33 -2.04
N THR A 186 -12.82 -7.93 -1.58
CA THR A 186 -13.85 -8.50 -2.46
C THR A 186 -14.54 -7.43 -3.29
N ARG A 187 -14.92 -6.30 -2.67
CA ARG A 187 -15.62 -5.22 -3.36
C ARG A 187 -14.75 -4.49 -4.36
N LEU A 188 -13.47 -4.20 -4.00
CA LEU A 188 -12.55 -3.57 -4.94
C LEU A 188 -12.14 -4.50 -6.08
N THR A 189 -12.02 -5.80 -5.82
CA THR A 189 -11.79 -6.77 -6.92
C THR A 189 -12.96 -6.73 -7.90
N ALA A 190 -14.19 -6.86 -7.44
CA ALA A 190 -15.36 -6.82 -8.31
C ALA A 190 -15.48 -5.49 -9.08
N LEU A 191 -15.23 -4.36 -8.41
CA LEU A 191 -15.24 -3.03 -9.02
C LEU A 191 -14.20 -2.90 -10.14
N LEU A 192 -12.96 -3.28 -9.86
CA LEU A 192 -11.86 -3.14 -10.81
C LEU A 192 -11.93 -4.15 -11.95
N GLU A 193 -12.43 -5.36 -11.71
CA GLU A 193 -12.71 -6.32 -12.78
C GLU A 193 -13.82 -5.81 -13.70
N ALA A 194 -14.93 -5.32 -13.16
CA ALA A 194 -16.02 -4.75 -13.96
C ALA A 194 -15.59 -3.51 -14.76
N ALA A 195 -14.67 -2.70 -14.22
CA ALA A 195 -14.19 -1.49 -14.89
C ALA A 195 -13.10 -1.76 -15.94
N LEU A 196 -12.16 -2.65 -15.65
CA LEU A 196 -10.93 -2.80 -16.44
C LEU A 196 -10.93 -4.03 -17.36
N LEU A 197 -11.81 -5.02 -17.14
CA LEU A 197 -11.87 -6.21 -17.97
C LEU A 197 -13.03 -6.12 -18.96
N PRO A 198 -12.89 -6.69 -20.17
CA PRO A 198 -13.99 -6.75 -21.12
C PRO A 198 -15.15 -7.55 -20.52
N GLU A 199 -16.38 -7.12 -20.82
CA GLU A 199 -17.56 -7.90 -20.49
C GLU A 199 -17.43 -9.32 -21.06
N ALA A 200 -17.81 -10.32 -20.26
CA ALA A 200 -17.91 -11.67 -20.80
C ALA A 200 -18.85 -11.64 -22.02
N PRO A 201 -18.49 -12.31 -23.16
CA PRO A 201 -19.39 -12.34 -24.29
C PRO A 201 -20.74 -12.84 -23.77
N MET A 202 -21.80 -12.01 -23.94
CA MET A 202 -23.16 -12.45 -23.68
C MET A 202 -23.36 -13.71 -24.52
N ASN A 203 -23.55 -14.87 -23.89
CA ASN A 203 -23.95 -16.07 -24.59
C ASN A 203 -25.19 -15.67 -25.44
N ALA A 204 -24.97 -15.54 -26.75
CA ALA A 204 -26.08 -15.51 -27.66
C ALA A 204 -26.84 -16.82 -27.40
N GLY A 205 -27.95 -16.70 -26.68
CA GLY A 205 -28.84 -17.81 -26.45
C GLY A 205 -29.17 -18.43 -27.82
N PRO A 206 -29.37 -19.76 -27.86
CA PRO A 206 -29.67 -20.41 -29.15
C PRO A 206 -30.80 -19.65 -29.82
N ASP A 207 -30.51 -19.17 -31.05
CA ASP A 207 -31.46 -18.57 -31.96
C ASP A 207 -32.65 -19.55 -32.07
N ARG A 208 -33.75 -19.27 -31.38
CA ARG A 208 -34.97 -20.04 -31.54
C ARG A 208 -35.46 -19.74 -32.94
N PRO A 209 -35.55 -20.74 -33.82
CA PRO A 209 -36.22 -20.54 -35.10
C PRO A 209 -37.65 -20.03 -34.80
N ILE A 210 -37.98 -18.90 -35.38
CA ILE A 210 -39.38 -18.42 -35.40
C ILE A 210 -40.11 -19.33 -36.39
N ASP A 211 -40.91 -20.28 -35.88
CA ASP A 211 -41.82 -21.03 -36.72
C ASP A 211 -42.79 -20.06 -37.41
N PRO A 212 -42.96 -20.17 -38.74
CA PRO A 212 -43.92 -19.32 -39.45
C PRO A 212 -45.35 -19.67 -39.00
N PRO A 213 -46.27 -18.71 -38.95
CA PRO A 213 -47.64 -18.95 -38.58
C PRO A 213 -48.36 -19.79 -39.62
N ALA A 214 -49.16 -20.76 -39.18
CA ALA A 214 -49.99 -21.63 -39.97
C ALA A 214 -51.17 -20.87 -40.60
#